data_93a265fd5f4c456c2c386d938a1a7b87
#
_entry.id   93a265fd5f4c456c2c386d938a1a7b87
#
_cell.length_a   1.000
_cell.length_b   1.000
_cell.length_c   1.000
_cell.angle_alpha   90.00
_cell.angle_beta   90.00
_cell.angle_gamma   90.00
#
_symmetry.space_group_name_H-M   'P 1'
#
loop_
_entity.id
_entity.type
_entity.pdbx_description
1 polymer ?
#
loop_
_entity_poly.entity_id
_entity_poly.type
_entity_poly.pdbx_seq_one_letter_code
_entity_poly.pdbx_strand_id
1 'polypeptide(L)'
;NSNLNNLYERGQKNGVNINKIKKDEVEKIEPYVNCQFDYALHIPFTSVADPKEVSKSLIDYLVKLNVEIKYNSKVLKIENNQILTKENNFEAAHVFNCAGLFADEIAKNSNLEFRYSFLPFKGKYWKIKNKDFRLHHLIYPIPDLRYPFLGLHSSHNRNGDFYIGPSSTPVFGREQYESFIGDNIKETINLMFNFSKKIILNEN
;
A
#
# COMPACT_ATOMS: atom_id res chain seq x y z
N ASN A 1 -6.91 -16.09 21.04
CA ASN A 1 -6.80 -15.99 19.59
C ASN A 1 -5.34 -16.18 19.18
N SER A 2 -5.02 -17.24 18.41
CA SER A 2 -3.65 -17.59 18.01
C SER A 2 -2.98 -16.45 17.22
N ASN A 3 -3.71 -15.80 16.32
CA ASN A 3 -3.18 -14.68 15.50
C ASN A 3 -2.76 -13.49 16.36
N LEU A 4 -3.50 -13.17 17.41
CA LEU A 4 -3.14 -12.08 18.32
C LEU A 4 -1.85 -12.40 19.09
N ASN A 5 -1.68 -13.62 19.56
CA ASN A 5 -0.46 -14.04 20.24
C ASN A 5 0.75 -14.03 19.28
N ASN A 6 0.59 -14.51 18.06
CA ASN A 6 1.63 -14.46 17.04
C ASN A 6 2.06 -13.02 16.72
N LEU A 7 1.11 -12.08 16.63
CA LEU A 7 1.41 -10.65 16.43
C LEU A 7 2.16 -10.06 17.62
N TYR A 8 1.77 -10.41 18.84
CA TYR A 8 2.43 -9.97 20.06
C TYR A 8 3.89 -10.44 20.10
N GLU A 9 4.12 -11.73 19.89
CA GLU A 9 5.47 -12.32 19.86
C GLU A 9 6.35 -11.71 18.74
N ARG A 10 5.78 -11.51 17.56
CA ARG A 10 6.49 -10.84 16.45
C ARG A 10 6.84 -9.39 16.78
N GLY A 11 5.93 -8.67 17.41
CA GLY A 11 6.18 -7.30 17.88
C GLY A 11 7.34 -7.26 18.85
N GLN A 12 7.35 -8.12 19.86
CA GLN A 12 8.43 -8.21 20.84
C GLN A 12 9.78 -8.56 20.19
N LYS A 13 9.80 -9.56 19.30
CA LYS A 13 11.03 -9.95 18.56
C LYS A 13 11.61 -8.81 17.71
N ASN A 14 10.74 -7.92 17.21
CA ASN A 14 11.16 -6.75 16.43
C ASN A 14 11.43 -5.50 17.29
N GLY A 15 11.45 -5.63 18.61
CA GLY A 15 11.72 -4.52 19.53
C GLY A 15 10.59 -3.48 19.62
N VAL A 16 9.38 -3.85 19.19
CA VAL A 16 8.20 -2.96 19.30
C VAL A 16 7.73 -2.92 20.74
N ASN A 17 7.52 -1.72 21.28
CA ASN A 17 6.85 -1.55 22.58
C ASN A 17 5.35 -1.86 22.39
N ILE A 18 4.99 -3.09 22.68
CA ILE A 18 3.65 -3.64 22.51
C ILE A 18 3.13 -4.18 23.83
N ASN A 19 1.93 -3.77 24.19
CA ASN A 19 1.25 -4.18 25.42
C ASN A 19 -0.02 -4.99 25.07
N LYS A 20 -0.26 -6.04 25.83
CA LYS A 20 -1.51 -6.77 25.77
C LYS A 20 -2.45 -6.20 26.83
N ILE A 21 -3.51 -5.53 26.41
CA ILE A 21 -4.49 -4.87 27.30
C ILE A 21 -5.84 -5.60 27.25
N LYS A 22 -6.59 -5.54 28.34
CA LYS A 22 -7.92 -6.16 28.43
C LYS A 22 -8.98 -5.34 27.70
N LYS A 23 -10.09 -6.00 27.38
CA LYS A 23 -11.24 -5.38 26.71
C LYS A 23 -11.75 -4.14 27.45
N ASP A 24 -11.90 -4.19 28.77
CA ASP A 24 -12.35 -3.07 29.59
C ASP A 24 -11.38 -1.89 29.59
N GLU A 25 -10.08 -2.13 29.41
CA GLU A 25 -9.08 -1.08 29.24
C GLU A 25 -9.21 -0.42 27.86
N VAL A 26 -9.46 -1.23 26.80
CA VAL A 26 -9.73 -0.69 25.43
C VAL A 26 -10.93 0.24 25.47
N GLU A 27 -12.05 -0.20 26.06
CA GLU A 27 -13.29 0.59 26.13
C GLU A 27 -13.15 1.89 26.95
N LYS A 28 -12.24 1.92 27.91
CA LYS A 28 -11.91 3.16 28.65
C LYS A 28 -11.11 4.16 27.85
N ILE A 29 -10.15 3.69 27.05
CA ILE A 29 -9.30 4.59 26.24
C ILE A 29 -9.95 4.96 24.89
N GLU A 30 -10.83 4.10 24.36
CA GLU A 30 -11.58 4.30 23.12
C GLU A 30 -13.06 3.89 23.30
N PRO A 31 -13.89 4.77 23.83
CA PRO A 31 -15.28 4.45 24.18
C PRO A 31 -16.17 4.04 22.99
N TYR A 32 -15.76 4.40 21.76
CA TYR A 32 -16.47 4.05 20.54
C TYR A 32 -16.03 2.71 19.94
N VAL A 33 -15.06 2.03 20.55
CA VAL A 33 -14.54 0.76 20.06
C VAL A 33 -15.17 -0.40 20.85
N ASN A 34 -15.91 -1.25 20.16
CA ASN A 34 -16.38 -2.50 20.73
C ASN A 34 -15.35 -3.60 20.45
N CYS A 35 -14.57 -3.96 21.47
CA CYS A 35 -13.59 -5.03 21.36
C CYS A 35 -14.30 -6.40 21.37
N GLN A 36 -14.16 -7.17 20.28
CA GLN A 36 -14.77 -8.48 20.13
C GLN A 36 -14.04 -9.60 20.89
N PHE A 37 -12.81 -9.35 21.34
CA PHE A 37 -11.95 -10.31 22.03
C PHE A 37 -11.66 -9.82 23.45
N ASP A 38 -11.25 -10.72 24.32
CA ASP A 38 -10.90 -10.41 25.73
C ASP A 38 -9.68 -9.47 25.84
N TYR A 39 -8.86 -9.44 24.80
CA TYR A 39 -7.62 -8.66 24.76
C TYR A 39 -7.43 -7.97 23.40
N ALA A 40 -6.74 -6.83 23.45
CA ALA A 40 -6.19 -6.12 22.30
C ALA A 40 -4.67 -5.93 22.46
N LEU A 41 -4.01 -5.55 21.38
CA LEU A 41 -2.62 -5.15 21.40
C LEU A 41 -2.54 -3.62 21.29
N HIS A 42 -1.91 -2.99 22.25
CA HIS A 42 -1.72 -1.55 22.31
C HIS A 42 -0.26 -1.22 22.02
N ILE A 43 -0.03 -0.36 21.02
CA ILE A 43 1.28 0.13 20.61
C ILE A 43 1.28 1.66 20.79
N PRO A 44 1.83 2.16 21.91
CA PRO A 44 1.68 3.59 22.28
C PRO A 44 2.46 4.57 21.41
N PHE A 45 3.48 4.09 20.68
CA PHE A 45 4.39 4.94 19.89
C PHE A 45 4.17 4.81 18.38
N THR A 46 2.91 4.67 17.96
CA THR A 46 2.55 4.68 16.54
C THR A 46 2.29 6.10 16.06
N SER A 47 2.74 6.43 14.86
CA SER A 47 2.60 7.77 14.28
C SER A 47 2.10 7.69 12.84
N VAL A 48 1.51 8.78 12.36
CA VAL A 48 1.18 9.00 10.95
C VAL A 48 2.18 9.98 10.34
N ALA A 49 2.63 9.67 9.12
CA ALA A 49 3.46 10.55 8.32
C ALA A 49 2.74 10.97 7.04
N ASP A 50 3.00 12.18 6.57
CA ASP A 50 2.53 12.64 5.27
C ASP A 50 3.48 12.09 4.19
N PRO A 51 3.00 11.23 3.26
CA PRO A 51 3.86 10.61 2.27
C PRO A 51 4.49 11.63 1.30
N LYS A 52 3.85 12.78 1.07
CA LYS A 52 4.40 13.85 0.24
C LYS A 52 5.60 14.52 0.91
N GLU A 53 5.48 14.81 2.20
CA GLU A 53 6.58 15.40 2.97
C GLU A 53 7.75 14.43 3.11
N VAL A 54 7.47 13.14 3.33
CA VAL A 54 8.50 12.10 3.35
C VAL A 54 9.24 12.03 2.01
N SER A 55 8.50 11.99 0.88
CA SER A 55 9.10 11.94 -0.46
C SER A 55 9.94 13.19 -0.74
N LYS A 56 9.45 14.37 -0.37
CA LYS A 56 10.20 15.62 -0.52
C LYS A 56 11.51 15.60 0.28
N SER A 57 11.44 15.19 1.55
CA SER A 57 12.62 15.09 2.40
C SER A 57 13.65 14.11 1.85
N LEU A 58 13.21 12.98 1.27
CA LEU A 58 14.10 12.03 0.60
C LEU A 58 14.75 12.64 -0.65
N ILE A 59 14.00 13.38 -1.46
CA ILE A 59 14.53 14.09 -2.64
C ILE A 59 15.60 15.09 -2.20
N ASP A 60 15.31 15.92 -1.20
CA ASP A 60 16.26 16.91 -0.68
C ASP A 60 17.54 16.24 -0.14
N TYR A 61 17.40 15.07 0.48
CA TYR A 61 18.54 14.29 0.95
C TYR A 61 19.38 13.72 -0.20
N LEU A 62 18.74 13.14 -1.23
CA LEU A 62 19.42 12.62 -2.41
C LEU A 62 20.19 13.71 -3.16
N VAL A 63 19.62 14.90 -3.30
CA VAL A 63 20.29 16.05 -3.92
C VAL A 63 21.56 16.44 -3.14
N LYS A 64 21.51 16.42 -1.80
CA LYS A 64 22.70 16.65 -0.96
C LYS A 64 23.80 15.59 -1.14
N LEU A 65 23.44 14.40 -1.56
CA LEU A 65 24.37 13.31 -1.89
C LEU A 65 24.83 13.37 -3.36
N ASN A 66 24.55 14.45 -4.08
CA ASN A 66 24.84 14.63 -5.51
C ASN A 66 24.19 13.56 -6.41
N VAL A 67 23.05 13.01 -6.02
CA VAL A 67 22.24 12.14 -6.88
C VAL A 67 21.49 13.00 -7.89
N GLU A 68 21.65 12.68 -9.15
CA GLU A 68 20.91 13.36 -10.22
C GLU A 68 19.50 12.79 -10.35
N ILE A 69 18.47 13.64 -10.27
CA ILE A 69 17.07 13.26 -10.41
C ILE A 69 16.51 13.83 -11.70
N LYS A 70 16.08 12.97 -12.62
CA LYS A 70 15.47 13.36 -13.90
C LYS A 70 13.94 13.26 -13.80
N TYR A 71 13.29 14.41 -13.77
CA TYR A 71 11.82 14.49 -13.87
C TYR A 71 11.38 14.43 -15.34
N ASN A 72 10.10 14.13 -15.57
CA ASN A 72 9.48 14.03 -16.90
C ASN A 72 10.21 13.07 -17.87
N SER A 73 10.96 12.12 -17.33
CA SER A 73 11.78 11.17 -18.07
C SER A 73 11.21 9.75 -17.92
N LYS A 74 10.00 9.53 -18.48
CA LYS A 74 9.36 8.22 -18.43
C LYS A 74 10.22 7.18 -19.15
N VAL A 75 10.68 6.16 -18.43
CA VAL A 75 11.40 5.03 -19.00
C VAL A 75 10.44 4.16 -19.80
N LEU A 76 10.79 3.86 -21.05
CA LEU A 76 10.02 3.04 -21.97
C LEU A 76 10.56 1.60 -22.04
N LYS A 77 11.90 1.46 -22.00
CA LYS A 77 12.60 0.19 -22.21
C LYS A 77 14.01 0.28 -21.64
N ILE A 78 14.56 -0.86 -21.25
CA ILE A 78 15.97 -1.01 -20.88
C ILE A 78 16.58 -2.08 -21.80
N GLU A 79 17.66 -1.77 -22.47
CA GLU A 79 18.34 -2.68 -23.40
C GLU A 79 19.83 -2.38 -23.46
N ASN A 80 20.68 -3.41 -23.29
CA ASN A 80 22.14 -3.27 -23.36
C ASN A 80 22.70 -2.13 -22.48
N ASN A 81 22.27 -2.06 -21.22
CA ASN A 81 22.62 -0.99 -20.27
C ASN A 81 22.14 0.43 -20.67
N GLN A 82 21.38 0.53 -21.75
CA GLN A 82 20.73 1.77 -22.18
C GLN A 82 19.33 1.87 -21.61
N ILE A 83 19.02 2.99 -20.99
CA ILE A 83 17.69 3.32 -20.45
C ILE A 83 17.04 4.26 -21.45
N LEU A 84 16.06 3.75 -22.19
CA LEU A 84 15.38 4.49 -23.26
C LEU A 84 14.17 5.24 -22.71
N THR A 85 14.14 6.54 -22.92
CA THR A 85 12.99 7.40 -22.66
C THR A 85 12.46 7.98 -23.97
N LYS A 86 11.40 8.77 -23.91
CA LYS A 86 10.84 9.39 -25.11
C LYS A 86 11.80 10.41 -25.74
N GLU A 87 12.58 11.11 -24.92
CA GLU A 87 13.36 12.27 -25.35
C GLU A 87 14.87 12.03 -25.30
N ASN A 88 15.32 11.18 -24.37
CA ASN A 88 16.73 10.97 -24.10
C ASN A 88 17.03 9.50 -23.83
N ASN A 89 18.29 9.11 -24.02
CA ASN A 89 18.80 7.82 -23.59
C ASN A 89 19.85 8.06 -22.49
N PHE A 90 19.84 7.18 -21.51
CA PHE A 90 20.82 7.17 -20.43
C PHE A 90 21.55 5.84 -20.43
N GLU A 91 22.78 5.85 -19.95
CA GLU A 91 23.57 4.64 -19.78
C GLU A 91 23.89 4.41 -18.30
N ALA A 92 23.77 3.16 -17.85
CA ALA A 92 24.09 2.80 -16.48
C ALA A 92 24.61 1.34 -16.41
N ALA A 93 25.64 1.11 -15.59
CA ALA A 93 26.16 -0.23 -15.35
C ALA A 93 25.13 -1.16 -14.68
N HIS A 94 24.28 -0.61 -13.82
CA HIS A 94 23.21 -1.34 -13.13
C HIS A 94 21.95 -0.52 -13.10
N VAL A 95 20.80 -1.17 -13.30
CA VAL A 95 19.48 -0.51 -13.29
C VAL A 95 18.57 -1.22 -12.31
N PHE A 96 17.98 -0.47 -11.39
CA PHE A 96 16.96 -0.95 -10.47
C PHE A 96 15.58 -0.45 -10.91
N ASN A 97 14.71 -1.38 -11.30
CA ASN A 97 13.35 -1.04 -11.69
C ASN A 97 12.44 -0.92 -10.47
N CYS A 98 12.22 0.28 -10.00
CA CYS A 98 11.36 0.63 -8.87
C CYS A 98 10.11 1.40 -9.33
N ALA A 99 9.59 1.14 -10.53
CA ALA A 99 8.50 1.89 -11.16
C ALA A 99 7.09 1.56 -10.62
N GLY A 100 6.99 0.87 -9.48
CA GLY A 100 5.70 0.60 -8.81
C GLY A 100 4.68 -0.06 -9.75
N LEU A 101 3.53 0.58 -9.98
CA LEU A 101 2.46 0.11 -10.86
C LEU A 101 2.90 -0.20 -12.30
N PHE A 102 4.02 0.35 -12.76
CA PHE A 102 4.53 0.21 -14.14
C PHE A 102 5.78 -0.67 -14.26
N ALA A 103 6.22 -1.29 -13.15
CA ALA A 103 7.45 -2.08 -13.14
C ALA A 103 7.39 -3.29 -14.10
N ASP A 104 6.23 -3.95 -14.20
CA ASP A 104 6.04 -5.09 -15.11
C ASP A 104 6.04 -4.67 -16.59
N GLU A 105 5.58 -3.45 -16.91
CA GLU A 105 5.65 -2.93 -18.28
C GLU A 105 7.09 -2.72 -18.72
N ILE A 106 7.90 -2.09 -17.87
CA ILE A 106 9.33 -1.89 -18.15
C ILE A 106 10.03 -3.25 -18.31
N ALA A 107 9.75 -4.22 -17.43
CA ALA A 107 10.33 -5.55 -17.52
C ALA A 107 9.97 -6.25 -18.84
N LYS A 108 8.69 -6.25 -19.23
CA LYS A 108 8.20 -6.82 -20.50
C LYS A 108 8.80 -6.15 -21.72
N ASN A 109 8.82 -4.82 -21.74
CA ASN A 109 9.39 -4.03 -22.83
C ASN A 109 10.91 -4.25 -22.96
N SER A 110 11.57 -4.65 -21.90
CA SER A 110 13.01 -4.96 -21.85
C SER A 110 13.33 -6.42 -22.13
N ASN A 111 12.36 -7.21 -22.61
CA ASN A 111 12.47 -8.65 -22.90
C ASN A 111 12.91 -9.50 -21.69
N LEU A 112 12.60 -9.04 -20.48
CA LEU A 112 12.83 -9.84 -19.28
C LEU A 112 11.68 -10.84 -19.11
N GLU A 113 12.02 -12.08 -18.75
CA GLU A 113 11.01 -13.07 -18.39
C GLU A 113 10.19 -12.58 -17.20
N PHE A 114 8.88 -12.50 -17.39
CA PHE A 114 7.96 -12.06 -16.35
C PHE A 114 6.83 -13.10 -16.21
N ARG A 115 6.88 -13.86 -15.12
CA ARG A 115 5.95 -14.98 -14.85
C ARG A 115 4.70 -14.56 -14.09
N TYR A 116 4.62 -13.31 -13.64
CA TYR A 116 3.53 -12.82 -12.81
C TYR A 116 2.50 -12.04 -13.62
N SER A 117 1.25 -12.13 -13.20
CA SER A 117 0.18 -11.27 -13.71
C SER A 117 -0.07 -10.12 -12.76
N PHE A 118 -0.20 -8.92 -13.31
CA PHE A 118 -0.59 -7.74 -12.56
C PHE A 118 -2.11 -7.73 -12.36
N LEU A 119 -2.56 -7.58 -11.13
CA LEU A 119 -3.97 -7.46 -10.74
C LEU A 119 -4.12 -6.26 -9.81
N PRO A 120 -4.54 -5.10 -10.32
CA PRO A 120 -4.64 -3.89 -9.52
C PRO A 120 -5.89 -3.89 -8.64
N PHE A 121 -5.70 -3.44 -7.40
CA PHE A 121 -6.76 -3.17 -6.44
C PHE A 121 -6.64 -1.74 -5.94
N LYS A 122 -7.78 -1.05 -5.82
CA LYS A 122 -7.80 0.25 -5.16
C LYS A 122 -8.39 0.17 -3.76
N GLY A 123 -7.82 0.95 -2.85
CA GLY A 123 -8.35 1.17 -1.52
C GLY A 123 -9.22 2.43 -1.49
N LYS A 124 -10.48 2.29 -1.12
CA LYS A 124 -11.36 3.44 -0.88
C LYS A 124 -11.48 3.70 0.61
N TYR A 125 -11.40 4.97 0.99
CA TYR A 125 -11.59 5.42 2.35
C TYR A 125 -12.85 6.28 2.45
N TRP A 126 -13.55 6.15 3.57
CA TRP A 126 -14.65 7.04 3.95
C TRP A 126 -14.12 8.09 4.91
N LYS A 127 -14.27 9.36 4.54
CA LYS A 127 -13.99 10.47 5.44
C LYS A 127 -15.19 10.68 6.35
N ILE A 128 -14.97 10.64 7.66
CA ILE A 128 -16.01 10.90 8.66
C ILE A 128 -16.19 12.40 8.78
N LYS A 129 -17.42 12.88 8.50
CA LYS A 129 -17.76 14.31 8.57
C LYS A 129 -18.18 14.78 9.95
N ASN A 130 -18.64 13.84 10.81
CA ASN A 130 -19.03 14.18 12.17
C ASN A 130 -17.79 14.53 13.00
N LYS A 131 -17.69 15.79 13.42
CA LYS A 131 -16.57 16.32 14.20
C LYS A 131 -16.57 15.89 15.67
N ASP A 132 -17.75 15.46 16.16
CA ASP A 132 -17.90 14.98 17.54
C ASP A 132 -17.46 13.53 17.69
N PHE A 133 -17.39 12.79 16.58
CA PHE A 133 -16.86 11.44 16.57
C PHE A 133 -15.35 11.49 16.36
N ARG A 134 -14.61 11.09 17.40
CA ARG A 134 -13.14 11.09 17.39
C ARG A 134 -12.61 9.83 18.06
N LEU A 135 -11.76 9.09 17.35
CA LEU A 135 -10.89 8.09 17.94
C LEU A 135 -9.53 8.71 18.21
N HIS A 136 -8.94 8.36 19.34
CA HIS A 136 -7.62 8.86 19.75
C HIS A 136 -6.49 8.01 19.19
N HIS A 137 -6.79 6.74 18.88
CA HIS A 137 -5.84 5.75 18.37
C HIS A 137 -6.22 5.27 16.97
N LEU A 138 -5.23 4.73 16.26
CA LEU A 138 -5.44 3.99 15.02
C LEU A 138 -5.91 2.58 15.38
N ILE A 139 -7.10 2.21 14.93
CA ILE A 139 -7.72 0.91 15.28
C ILE A 139 -7.63 -0.02 14.08
N TYR A 140 -7.01 -1.17 14.28
CA TYR A 140 -6.85 -2.22 13.27
C TYR A 140 -7.53 -3.50 13.73
N PRO A 141 -8.26 -4.19 12.85
CA PRO A 141 -8.68 -5.55 13.14
C PRO A 141 -7.47 -6.50 13.19
N ILE A 142 -7.61 -7.63 13.85
CA ILE A 142 -6.62 -8.70 13.76
C ILE A 142 -6.61 -9.19 12.31
N PRO A 143 -5.45 -9.17 11.60
CA PRO A 143 -5.39 -9.54 10.20
C PRO A 143 -5.72 -11.01 9.99
N ASP A 144 -6.49 -11.29 8.96
CA ASP A 144 -6.68 -12.63 8.43
C ASP A 144 -5.57 -12.91 7.42
N LEU A 145 -4.62 -13.77 7.80
CA LEU A 145 -3.44 -14.08 7.00
C LEU A 145 -3.73 -14.82 5.68
N ARG A 146 -4.98 -15.25 5.48
CA ARG A 146 -5.41 -15.85 4.21
C ARG A 146 -5.58 -14.82 3.10
N TYR A 147 -5.71 -13.53 3.46
CA TYR A 147 -5.87 -12.44 2.51
C TYR A 147 -4.64 -11.54 2.51
N PRO A 148 -4.19 -11.08 1.33
CA PRO A 148 -3.06 -10.18 1.21
C PRO A 148 -3.40 -8.72 1.57
N PHE A 149 -4.62 -8.46 2.07
CA PHE A 149 -5.12 -7.14 2.37
C PHE A 149 -5.28 -6.92 3.87
N LEU A 150 -5.00 -5.71 4.31
CA LEU A 150 -5.37 -5.26 5.66
C LEU A 150 -6.90 -5.10 5.73
N GLY A 151 -7.49 -5.50 6.85
CA GLY A 151 -8.90 -5.23 7.13
C GLY A 151 -9.18 -3.72 7.23
N LEU A 152 -10.47 -3.36 7.20
CA LEU A 152 -10.91 -1.99 7.44
C LEU A 152 -10.36 -1.49 8.77
N HIS A 153 -9.65 -0.37 8.74
CA HIS A 153 -9.06 0.23 9.93
C HIS A 153 -9.33 1.74 9.98
N SER A 154 -9.16 2.32 11.15
CA SER A 154 -9.23 3.75 11.32
C SER A 154 -7.90 4.42 10.99
N SER A 155 -7.96 5.59 10.40
CA SER A 155 -6.78 6.40 10.09
C SER A 155 -7.12 7.87 10.22
N HIS A 156 -6.15 8.71 10.53
CA HIS A 156 -6.28 10.15 10.44
C HIS A 156 -5.08 10.72 9.69
N ASN A 157 -5.31 11.85 9.02
CA ASN A 157 -4.25 12.58 8.38
C ASN A 157 -3.65 13.62 9.35
N ARG A 158 -2.57 14.28 8.91
CA ARG A 158 -1.91 15.34 9.67
C ARG A 158 -2.84 16.50 10.05
N ASN A 159 -3.89 16.76 9.27
CA ASN A 159 -4.86 17.83 9.50
C ASN A 159 -5.97 17.42 10.51
N GLY A 160 -5.93 16.20 11.02
CA GLY A 160 -6.93 15.67 11.95
C GLY A 160 -8.21 15.16 11.28
N ASP A 161 -8.25 15.08 9.95
CA ASP A 161 -9.35 14.40 9.25
C ASP A 161 -9.31 12.91 9.56
N PHE A 162 -10.48 12.35 9.85
CA PHE A 162 -10.63 10.96 10.22
C PHE A 162 -11.20 10.13 9.08
N TYR A 163 -10.63 8.96 8.86
CA TYR A 163 -10.98 8.04 7.78
C TYR A 163 -11.16 6.63 8.29
N ILE A 164 -12.04 5.88 7.63
CA ILE A 164 -12.22 4.43 7.80
C ILE A 164 -12.00 3.78 6.44
N GLY A 165 -11.14 2.79 6.37
CA GLY A 165 -10.76 2.09 5.15
C GLY A 165 -9.44 1.34 5.32
N PRO A 166 -8.84 0.92 4.21
CA PRO A 166 -9.39 0.91 2.85
C PRO A 166 -10.34 -0.25 2.61
N SER A 167 -11.24 -0.12 1.62
CA SER A 167 -11.80 -1.28 0.94
C SER A 167 -10.76 -1.88 0.00
N SER A 168 -10.91 -3.15 -0.35
CA SER A 168 -10.11 -3.77 -1.41
C SER A 168 -11.01 -4.00 -2.62
N THR A 169 -10.88 -3.16 -3.64
CA THR A 169 -11.76 -3.17 -4.80
C THR A 169 -10.93 -3.41 -6.06
N PRO A 170 -11.19 -4.49 -6.84
CA PRO A 170 -10.48 -4.72 -8.09
C PRO A 170 -10.79 -3.60 -9.09
N VAL A 171 -9.79 -3.25 -9.88
CA VAL A 171 -9.91 -2.27 -10.98
C VAL A 171 -9.23 -2.80 -12.23
N PHE A 172 -9.64 -2.32 -13.39
CA PHE A 172 -9.15 -2.79 -14.69
C PHE A 172 -8.35 -1.71 -15.42
N GLY A 173 -7.47 -1.07 -14.68
CA GLY A 173 -6.49 -0.08 -15.14
C GLY A 173 -5.59 0.32 -13.99
N ARG A 174 -4.36 0.75 -14.31
CA ARG A 174 -3.30 0.98 -13.29
C ARG A 174 -3.57 2.17 -12.40
N GLU A 175 -4.01 3.28 -12.96
CA GLU A 175 -4.23 4.53 -12.21
C GLU A 175 -5.72 4.87 -12.08
N GLN A 176 -6.58 3.85 -11.95
CA GLN A 176 -8.02 4.02 -11.88
C GLN A 176 -8.50 4.31 -10.45
N TYR A 177 -8.20 5.49 -9.94
CA TYR A 177 -8.58 5.92 -8.59
C TYR A 177 -10.07 6.21 -8.47
N GLU A 178 -10.73 6.73 -9.52
CA GLU A 178 -12.14 7.11 -9.50
C GLU A 178 -13.06 6.12 -10.23
N SER A 179 -12.61 5.56 -11.37
CA SER A 179 -13.38 4.60 -12.16
C SER A 179 -12.97 3.15 -11.90
N PHE A 180 -13.65 2.19 -12.56
CA PHE A 180 -13.30 0.77 -12.55
C PHE A 180 -12.62 0.32 -13.83
N ILE A 181 -12.84 1.05 -14.92
CA ILE A 181 -12.37 0.73 -16.27
C ILE A 181 -11.24 1.69 -16.62
N GLY A 182 -10.15 1.15 -17.14
CA GLY A 182 -9.01 1.93 -17.59
C GLY A 182 -9.26 2.63 -18.92
N ASP A 183 -8.50 3.68 -19.20
CA ASP A 183 -8.54 4.42 -20.47
C ASP A 183 -7.97 3.59 -21.63
N ASN A 184 -7.14 2.58 -21.31
CA ASN A 184 -6.56 1.66 -22.28
C ASN A 184 -7.41 0.38 -22.38
N ILE A 185 -8.24 0.27 -23.43
CA ILE A 185 -9.14 -0.87 -23.64
C ILE A 185 -8.38 -2.21 -23.72
N LYS A 186 -7.22 -2.24 -24.36
CA LYS A 186 -6.41 -3.46 -24.48
C LYS A 186 -5.91 -3.93 -23.12
N GLU A 187 -5.45 -3.02 -22.29
CA GLU A 187 -5.03 -3.30 -20.92
C GLU A 187 -6.22 -3.78 -20.08
N THR A 188 -7.35 -3.10 -20.17
CA THR A 188 -8.60 -3.46 -19.48
C THR A 188 -9.02 -4.90 -19.79
N ILE A 189 -9.03 -5.29 -21.06
CA ILE A 189 -9.39 -6.66 -21.49
C ILE A 189 -8.39 -7.68 -20.93
N ASN A 190 -7.09 -7.40 -21.00
CA ASN A 190 -6.08 -8.29 -20.45
C ASN A 190 -6.20 -8.48 -18.93
N LEU A 191 -6.49 -7.40 -18.20
CA LEU A 191 -6.70 -7.46 -16.75
C LEU A 191 -7.96 -8.23 -16.39
N MET A 192 -9.07 -8.01 -17.11
CA MET A 192 -10.30 -8.79 -16.95
C MET A 192 -10.06 -10.29 -17.19
N PHE A 193 -9.32 -10.63 -18.25
CA PHE A 193 -8.99 -12.01 -18.55
C PHE A 193 -8.12 -12.65 -17.45
N ASN A 194 -7.08 -11.97 -17.00
CA ASN A 194 -6.22 -12.43 -15.90
C ASN A 194 -7.01 -12.64 -14.61
N PHE A 195 -7.92 -11.73 -14.30
CA PHE A 195 -8.77 -11.82 -13.11
C PHE A 195 -9.72 -13.01 -13.20
N SER A 196 -10.38 -13.18 -14.35
CA SER A 196 -11.28 -14.32 -14.62
C SER A 196 -10.54 -15.66 -14.55
N LYS A 197 -9.35 -15.73 -15.12
CA LYS A 197 -8.51 -16.93 -15.07
C LYS A 197 -8.17 -17.32 -13.62
N LYS A 198 -7.78 -16.37 -12.78
CA LYS A 198 -7.48 -16.61 -11.38
C LYS A 198 -8.69 -17.13 -10.59
N ILE A 199 -9.87 -16.57 -10.84
CA ILE A 199 -11.12 -17.03 -10.20
C ILE A 199 -11.46 -18.46 -10.66
N ILE A 200 -11.41 -18.73 -11.97
CA ILE A 200 -11.82 -20.03 -12.55
C ILE A 200 -10.86 -21.15 -12.12
N LEU A 201 -9.56 -20.88 -12.12
CA LEU A 201 -8.55 -21.87 -11.78
C LEU A 201 -8.34 -22.03 -10.26
N ASN A 202 -9.04 -21.22 -9.46
CA ASN A 202 -8.89 -21.20 -7.98
C ASN A 202 -7.41 -21.12 -7.55
N GLU A 203 -6.59 -20.42 -8.33
CA GLU A 203 -5.17 -20.20 -8.03
C GLU A 203 -5.05 -19.05 -7.03
N ASN A 204 -4.74 -19.39 -5.80
CA ASN A 204 -4.46 -18.44 -4.71
C ASN A 204 -3.08 -17.78 -4.86
#